data_ca7bd619f3d4bbc9136b168dcb4684c5
#
_entry.id   ca7bd619f3d4bbc9136b168dcb4684c5
#
_cell.length_a   1.000
_cell.length_b   1.000
_cell.length_c   1.000
_cell.angle_alpha   90.00
_cell.angle_beta   90.00
_cell.angle_gamma   90.00
#
_symmetry.space_group_name_H-M   'P 1'
#
loop_
_entity.id
_entity.type
_entity.pdbx_description
1 polymer ?
#
loop_
_entity_poly.entity_id
_entity_poly.type
_entity_poly.pdbx_seq_one_letter_code
_entity_poly.pdbx_strand_id
1 'polypeptide(L)'
;KLPGRIVGETVDTEGKRGFVLTLQAREQHIRREKAGSNICSNEALCALTASVYLSAMGPEGLRKAAVLSTSKAHYLQKELEKAGLPPAYEGEFFHEFVTDAPQGAEKILKALEEKGYLGGLPLPDGRLLWCTTEKNTKEEMDELVSLIREVGNR
;
A
#
# COMPACT_ATOMS: atom_id res chain seq x y z
N LYS A 1 -11.96 3.15 -30.45
CA LYS A 1 -11.57 1.77 -30.15
C LYS A 1 -12.36 1.32 -28.92
N LEU A 2 -13.07 0.20 -29.02
CA LEU A 2 -13.79 -0.38 -27.87
C LEU A 2 -12.78 -0.93 -26.85
N PRO A 3 -13.05 -0.82 -25.53
CA PRO A 3 -12.27 -1.48 -24.51
C PRO A 3 -12.31 -3.01 -24.70
N GLY A 4 -11.26 -3.69 -24.26
CA GLY A 4 -11.11 -5.14 -24.49
C GLY A 4 -12.12 -6.02 -23.74
N ARG A 5 -12.85 -5.48 -22.77
CA ARG A 5 -13.85 -6.22 -21.99
C ARG A 5 -15.16 -5.47 -21.94
N ILE A 6 -16.22 -6.14 -22.35
CA ILE A 6 -17.59 -5.61 -22.29
C ILE A 6 -18.43 -6.60 -21.48
N VAL A 7 -19.19 -6.09 -20.54
CA VAL A 7 -20.12 -6.87 -19.72
C VAL A 7 -21.50 -6.76 -20.32
N GLY A 8 -22.10 -7.90 -20.64
CA GLY A 8 -23.50 -8.02 -21.09
C GLY A 8 -24.41 -8.42 -19.93
N GLU A 9 -25.63 -7.92 -19.93
CA GLU A 9 -26.67 -8.38 -19.00
C GLU A 9 -27.33 -9.65 -19.54
N THR A 10 -27.64 -10.58 -18.67
CA THR A 10 -28.34 -11.84 -18.96
C THR A 10 -29.16 -12.26 -17.75
N VAL A 11 -29.81 -13.42 -17.85
CA VAL A 11 -30.49 -14.07 -16.72
C VAL A 11 -29.90 -15.46 -16.49
N ASP A 12 -29.90 -15.90 -15.26
CA ASP A 12 -29.50 -17.25 -14.89
C ASP A 12 -30.63 -18.29 -15.19
N THR A 13 -30.41 -19.54 -14.86
CA THR A 13 -31.39 -20.62 -15.07
C THR A 13 -32.66 -20.49 -14.23
N GLU A 14 -32.62 -19.63 -13.18
CA GLU A 14 -33.76 -19.31 -12.33
C GLU A 14 -34.48 -18.01 -12.77
N GLY A 15 -34.00 -17.37 -13.86
CA GLY A 15 -34.55 -16.11 -14.35
C GLY A 15 -34.06 -14.86 -13.59
N LYS A 16 -33.07 -15.01 -12.70
CA LYS A 16 -32.49 -13.87 -11.99
C LYS A 16 -31.47 -13.15 -12.86
N ARG A 17 -31.42 -11.84 -12.71
CA ARG A 17 -30.46 -10.99 -13.40
C ARG A 17 -29.02 -11.40 -13.12
N GLY A 18 -28.24 -11.59 -14.17
CA GLY A 18 -26.83 -11.92 -14.13
C GLY A 18 -26.02 -11.09 -15.13
N PHE A 19 -24.70 -11.22 -15.09
CA PHE A 19 -23.81 -10.54 -16.02
C PHE A 19 -22.79 -11.53 -16.59
N VAL A 20 -22.43 -11.32 -17.86
CA VAL A 20 -21.44 -12.13 -18.57
C VAL A 20 -20.45 -11.23 -19.29
N LEU A 21 -19.20 -11.68 -19.40
CA LEU A 21 -18.22 -11.05 -20.26
C LEU A 21 -18.53 -11.38 -21.71
N THR A 22 -18.64 -10.35 -22.53
CA THR A 22 -18.91 -10.48 -23.97
C THR A 22 -17.70 -10.04 -24.80
N LEU A 23 -17.67 -10.46 -26.06
CA LEU A 23 -16.65 -10.09 -27.05
C LEU A 23 -15.20 -10.48 -26.66
N GLN A 24 -15.04 -11.35 -25.70
CA GLN A 24 -13.73 -11.97 -25.43
C GLN A 24 -13.52 -13.21 -26.30
N ALA A 25 -12.29 -13.40 -26.73
CA ALA A 25 -11.96 -14.38 -27.74
C ALA A 25 -11.04 -15.51 -27.26
N ARG A 26 -10.51 -15.42 -26.03
CA ARG A 26 -9.44 -16.25 -25.53
C ARG A 26 -9.89 -17.31 -24.53
N GLU A 27 -10.84 -17.00 -23.71
CA GLU A 27 -11.26 -17.83 -22.58
C GLU A 27 -12.22 -18.94 -23.03
N GLN A 28 -12.12 -20.10 -22.39
CA GLN A 28 -12.90 -21.29 -22.69
C GLN A 28 -14.43 -21.07 -22.55
N HIS A 29 -14.86 -20.29 -21.58
CA HIS A 29 -16.28 -20.02 -21.36
C HIS A 29 -16.93 -19.16 -22.46
N ILE A 30 -16.13 -18.52 -23.32
CA ILE A 30 -16.60 -17.72 -24.45
C ILE A 30 -16.34 -18.44 -25.78
N ARG A 31 -15.19 -19.08 -25.92
CA ARG A 31 -14.80 -19.85 -27.11
C ARG A 31 -14.36 -21.26 -26.77
N ARG A 32 -15.28 -22.05 -26.23
CA ARG A 32 -15.02 -23.40 -25.74
C ARG A 32 -14.19 -24.26 -26.72
N GLU A 33 -14.55 -24.24 -27.99
CA GLU A 33 -13.92 -25.08 -29.04
C GLU A 33 -12.57 -24.51 -29.54
N LYS A 34 -12.34 -23.23 -29.35
CA LYS A 34 -11.17 -22.50 -29.89
C LYS A 34 -10.27 -21.91 -28.79
N ALA A 35 -10.54 -22.24 -27.53
CA ALA A 35 -9.68 -21.81 -26.44
C ALA A 35 -8.31 -22.46 -26.58
N GLY A 36 -7.26 -21.64 -26.66
CA GLY A 36 -5.88 -22.10 -26.73
C GLY A 36 -5.37 -22.67 -25.40
N SER A 37 -6.03 -22.35 -24.30
CA SER A 37 -5.71 -22.84 -22.96
C SER A 37 -6.95 -22.72 -22.05
N ASN A 38 -7.13 -23.72 -21.19
CA ASN A 38 -8.11 -23.72 -20.11
C ASN A 38 -7.54 -23.17 -18.80
N ILE A 39 -6.27 -22.79 -18.81
CA ILE A 39 -5.57 -22.24 -17.65
C ILE A 39 -5.81 -20.72 -17.64
N CYS A 40 -6.32 -20.24 -16.53
CA CYS A 40 -6.46 -18.82 -16.25
C CYS A 40 -5.69 -18.47 -14.99
N SER A 41 -5.23 -17.23 -14.91
CA SER A 41 -4.66 -16.70 -13.65
C SER A 41 -5.74 -16.77 -12.56
N ASN A 42 -5.37 -17.26 -11.40
CA ASN A 42 -6.23 -17.21 -10.23
C ASN A 42 -5.39 -16.95 -8.98
N GLU A 43 -6.04 -16.50 -7.94
CA GLU A 43 -5.45 -16.06 -6.67
C GLU A 43 -5.60 -17.12 -5.57
N ALA A 44 -5.78 -18.40 -5.92
CA ALA A 44 -6.04 -19.47 -4.94
C ALA A 44 -4.94 -19.56 -3.88
N LEU A 45 -3.67 -19.46 -4.27
CA LEU A 45 -2.55 -19.46 -3.32
C LEU A 45 -2.57 -18.25 -2.41
N CYS A 46 -2.82 -17.06 -2.96
CA CYS A 46 -2.94 -15.83 -2.17
C CYS A 46 -4.15 -15.89 -1.23
N ALA A 47 -5.27 -16.41 -1.70
CA ALA A 47 -6.46 -16.60 -0.88
C ALA A 47 -6.22 -17.58 0.28
N LEU A 48 -5.50 -18.69 0.02
CA LEU A 48 -5.09 -19.62 1.07
C LEU A 48 -4.17 -18.96 2.09
N THR A 49 -3.17 -18.23 1.62
CA THR A 49 -2.23 -17.48 2.49
C THR A 49 -2.99 -16.50 3.36
N ALA A 50 -3.89 -15.70 2.78
CA ALA A 50 -4.73 -14.77 3.52
C ALA A 50 -5.61 -15.48 4.56
N SER A 51 -6.23 -16.61 4.19
CA SER A 51 -7.06 -17.41 5.11
C SER A 51 -6.26 -17.92 6.32
N VAL A 52 -5.06 -18.43 6.08
CA VAL A 52 -4.15 -18.88 7.15
C VAL A 52 -3.73 -17.72 8.04
N TYR A 53 -3.34 -16.57 7.44
CA TYR A 53 -2.95 -15.38 8.18
C TYR A 53 -4.10 -14.86 9.07
N LEU A 54 -5.29 -14.71 8.50
CA LEU A 54 -6.46 -14.23 9.23
C LEU A 54 -6.85 -15.16 10.38
N SER A 55 -6.75 -16.48 10.16
CA SER A 55 -7.02 -17.48 11.19
C SER A 55 -5.99 -17.45 12.31
N ALA A 56 -4.71 -17.27 11.97
CA ALA A 56 -3.62 -17.22 12.95
C ALA A 56 -3.66 -15.93 13.79
N MET A 57 -3.94 -14.80 13.17
CA MET A 57 -4.02 -13.49 13.85
C MET A 57 -5.29 -13.36 14.69
N GLY A 58 -6.41 -13.87 14.18
CA GLY A 58 -7.72 -13.66 14.80
C GLY A 58 -8.12 -12.18 14.87
N PRO A 59 -9.32 -11.88 15.40
CA PRO A 59 -9.83 -10.51 15.46
C PRO A 59 -8.95 -9.59 16.33
N GLU A 60 -8.47 -10.09 17.46
CA GLU A 60 -7.62 -9.31 18.36
C GLU A 60 -6.23 -9.02 17.77
N GLY A 61 -5.62 -9.99 17.08
CA GLY A 61 -4.35 -9.78 16.39
C GLY A 61 -4.46 -8.73 15.28
N LEU A 62 -5.50 -8.78 14.47
CA LEU A 62 -5.78 -7.79 13.43
C LEU A 62 -6.01 -6.39 14.01
N ARG A 63 -6.84 -6.31 15.07
CA ARG A 63 -7.07 -5.04 15.77
C ARG A 63 -5.78 -4.46 16.34
N LYS A 64 -4.95 -5.29 16.97
CA LYS A 64 -3.65 -4.87 17.54
C LYS A 64 -2.69 -4.38 16.46
N ALA A 65 -2.60 -5.09 15.33
CA ALA A 65 -1.76 -4.66 14.20
C ALA A 65 -2.20 -3.28 13.67
N ALA A 66 -3.50 -3.07 13.48
CA ALA A 66 -4.03 -1.80 13.03
C ALA A 66 -3.74 -0.65 14.01
N VAL A 67 -4.01 -0.85 15.30
CA VAL A 67 -3.77 0.15 16.35
C VAL A 67 -2.29 0.50 16.45
N LEU A 68 -1.40 -0.49 16.39
CA LEU A 68 0.05 -0.26 16.43
C LEU A 68 0.52 0.50 15.21
N SER A 69 0.04 0.16 14.01
CA SER A 69 0.41 0.86 12.77
C SER A 69 0.02 2.34 12.85
N THR A 70 -1.22 2.64 13.23
CA THR A 70 -1.71 4.01 13.41
C THR A 70 -0.91 4.76 14.47
N SER A 71 -0.73 4.17 15.65
CA SER A 71 0.00 4.81 16.76
C SER A 71 1.42 5.18 16.38
N LYS A 72 2.13 4.27 15.69
CA LYS A 72 3.50 4.49 15.23
C LYS A 72 3.59 5.54 14.12
N ALA A 73 2.64 5.57 13.19
CA ALA A 73 2.58 6.58 12.15
C ALA A 73 2.40 8.00 12.74
N HIS A 74 1.47 8.15 13.67
CA HIS A 74 1.27 9.42 14.37
C HIS A 74 2.47 9.82 15.26
N TYR A 75 3.15 8.84 15.83
CA TYR A 75 4.40 9.08 16.55
C TYR A 75 5.49 9.59 15.59
N LEU A 76 5.74 8.88 14.49
CA LEU A 76 6.76 9.25 13.52
C LEU A 76 6.48 10.63 12.90
N GLN A 77 5.23 10.93 12.54
CA GLN A 77 4.87 12.26 12.01
C GLN A 77 5.28 13.38 12.96
N LYS A 78 4.94 13.25 14.25
CA LYS A 78 5.29 14.26 15.26
C LYS A 78 6.79 14.43 15.44
N GLU A 79 7.54 13.35 15.38
CA GLU A 79 9.01 13.41 15.52
C GLU A 79 9.67 13.99 14.25
N LEU A 80 9.13 13.69 13.06
CA LEU A 80 9.58 14.29 11.79
C LEU A 80 9.29 15.80 11.75
N GLU A 81 8.13 16.22 12.21
CA GLU A 81 7.79 17.65 12.35
C GLU A 81 8.82 18.40 13.22
N LYS A 82 9.19 17.83 14.38
CA LYS A 82 10.24 18.38 15.26
C LYS A 82 11.62 18.37 14.62
N ALA A 83 11.84 17.51 13.62
CA ALA A 83 13.06 17.43 12.85
C ALA A 83 13.07 18.37 11.62
N GLY A 84 12.03 19.19 11.43
CA GLY A 84 11.93 20.14 10.33
C GLY A 84 11.26 19.62 9.07
N LEU A 85 10.54 18.50 9.17
CA LEU A 85 9.70 17.95 8.11
C LEU A 85 8.22 18.07 8.54
N PRO A 86 7.57 19.22 8.36
CA PRO A 86 6.20 19.41 8.78
C PRO A 86 5.22 18.57 7.95
N PRO A 87 4.06 18.19 8.51
CA PRO A 87 3.02 17.50 7.75
C PRO A 87 2.53 18.40 6.60
N ALA A 88 2.40 17.79 5.41
CA ALA A 88 1.93 18.50 4.21
C ALA A 88 0.41 18.66 4.15
N TYR A 89 -0.32 17.89 4.92
CA TYR A 89 -1.78 17.89 4.95
C TYR A 89 -2.29 17.84 6.39
N GLU A 90 -3.40 18.53 6.61
CA GLU A 90 -4.16 18.45 7.86
C GLU A 90 -5.21 17.32 7.74
N GLY A 91 -5.60 16.73 8.87
CA GLY A 91 -6.64 15.72 8.96
C GLY A 91 -6.18 14.39 9.54
N GLU A 92 -7.13 13.48 9.67
CA GLU A 92 -6.88 12.14 10.18
C GLU A 92 -6.29 11.25 9.06
N PHE A 93 -5.39 10.37 9.45
CA PHE A 93 -4.80 9.36 8.57
C PHE A 93 -4.58 8.04 9.33
N PHE A 94 -4.45 6.94 8.61
CA PHE A 94 -4.27 5.63 9.21
C PHE A 94 -2.80 5.33 9.51
N HIS A 95 -2.02 4.99 8.51
CA HIS A 95 -0.62 4.59 8.67
C HIS A 95 0.32 5.18 7.60
N GLU A 96 -0.23 5.97 6.70
CA GLU A 96 0.50 6.71 5.68
C GLU A 96 0.25 8.21 5.82
N PHE A 97 1.29 9.00 5.68
CA PHE A 97 1.21 10.46 5.75
C PHE A 97 2.30 11.10 4.90
N VAL A 98 2.10 12.35 4.53
CA VAL A 98 3.04 13.11 3.70
C VAL A 98 3.63 14.25 4.51
N THR A 99 4.93 14.47 4.36
CA THR A 99 5.61 15.65 4.90
C THR A 99 6.19 16.50 3.78
N ASP A 100 6.27 17.80 4.02
CA ASP A 100 7.17 18.66 3.27
C ASP A 100 8.63 18.31 3.59
N ALA A 101 9.53 18.57 2.64
CA ALA A 101 10.96 18.31 2.78
C ALA A 101 11.77 19.56 2.40
N PRO A 102 11.78 20.61 3.25
CA PRO A 102 12.41 21.89 2.93
C PRO A 102 13.92 21.80 2.62
N GLN A 103 14.58 20.78 3.18
CA GLN A 103 16.01 20.52 2.93
C GLN A 103 16.27 19.76 1.60
N GLY A 104 15.20 19.36 0.89
CA GLY A 104 15.22 18.56 -0.32
C GLY A 104 15.09 17.05 -0.05
N ALA A 105 14.04 16.46 -0.62
CA ALA A 105 13.73 15.03 -0.46
C ALA A 105 14.90 14.12 -0.85
N GLU A 106 15.54 14.38 -1.99
CA GLU A 106 16.67 13.58 -2.48
C GLU A 106 17.87 13.60 -1.52
N LYS A 107 18.18 14.77 -0.95
CA LYS A 107 19.28 14.93 0.01
C LYS A 107 19.03 14.10 1.27
N ILE A 108 17.80 14.13 1.78
CA ILE A 108 17.37 13.35 2.95
C ILE A 108 17.47 11.86 2.65
N LEU A 109 16.85 11.41 1.55
CA LEU A 109 16.82 9.98 1.20
C LEU A 109 18.20 9.41 0.96
N LYS A 110 19.09 10.14 0.28
CA LYS A 110 20.48 9.71 0.08
C LYS A 110 21.22 9.54 1.40
N ALA A 111 21.07 10.48 2.33
CA ALA A 111 21.72 10.38 3.64
C ALA A 111 21.19 9.21 4.48
N LEU A 112 19.92 8.89 4.38
CA LEU A 112 19.30 7.72 5.01
C LEU A 112 19.81 6.42 4.38
N GLU A 113 19.88 6.36 3.04
CA GLU A 113 20.39 5.19 2.30
C GLU A 113 21.86 4.86 2.66
N GLU A 114 22.71 5.89 2.79
CA GLU A 114 24.10 5.73 3.23
C GLU A 114 24.21 5.09 4.62
N LYS A 115 23.17 5.15 5.42
CA LYS A 115 23.06 4.52 6.75
C LYS A 115 22.25 3.22 6.76
N GLY A 116 21.81 2.75 5.58
CA GLY A 116 21.04 1.51 5.43
C GLY A 116 19.54 1.66 5.66
N TYR A 117 19.02 2.89 5.73
CA TYR A 117 17.60 3.16 5.84
C TYR A 117 16.97 3.46 4.46
N LEU A 118 15.90 2.72 4.13
CA LEU A 118 14.99 3.13 3.08
C LEU A 118 14.00 4.12 3.69
N GLY A 119 14.15 5.38 3.33
CA GLY A 119 13.29 6.46 3.80
C GLY A 119 11.92 6.46 3.14
N GLY A 120 11.22 7.59 3.20
CA GLY A 120 9.93 7.78 2.55
C GLY A 120 10.02 7.71 1.02
N LEU A 121 8.87 7.59 0.36
CA LEU A 121 8.77 7.65 -1.09
C LEU A 121 8.79 9.12 -1.55
N PRO A 122 9.72 9.53 -2.45
CA PRO A 122 9.70 10.87 -2.99
C PRO A 122 8.52 11.07 -3.93
N LEU A 123 7.79 12.15 -3.73
CA LEU A 123 6.68 12.56 -4.59
C LEU A 123 7.17 13.55 -5.67
N PRO A 124 6.47 13.66 -6.82
CA PRO A 124 6.88 14.54 -7.92
C PRO A 124 7.00 16.02 -7.55
N ASP A 125 6.33 16.45 -6.50
CA ASP A 125 6.35 17.81 -5.96
C ASP A 125 7.43 18.06 -4.90
N GLY A 126 8.32 17.11 -4.67
CA GLY A 126 9.44 17.21 -3.74
C GLY A 126 9.09 16.89 -2.28
N ARG A 127 7.89 16.41 -2.01
CA ARG A 127 7.45 15.92 -0.69
C ARG A 127 7.85 14.47 -0.48
N LEU A 128 7.66 13.99 0.75
CA LEU A 128 7.94 12.61 1.13
C LEU A 128 6.70 11.92 1.69
N LEU A 129 6.32 10.80 1.11
CA LEU A 129 5.28 9.90 1.65
C LEU A 129 5.93 8.89 2.58
N TRP A 130 5.44 8.79 3.80
CA TRP A 130 5.88 7.88 4.84
C TRP A 130 4.81 6.83 5.13
N CYS A 131 5.25 5.65 5.48
CA CYS A 131 4.39 4.55 5.92
C CYS A 131 5.03 3.85 7.11
N THR A 132 4.22 3.53 8.12
CA THR A 132 4.65 2.66 9.22
C THR A 132 3.68 1.51 9.42
N THR A 133 4.20 0.39 9.87
CA THR A 133 3.41 -0.79 10.22
C THR A 133 3.65 -1.17 11.69
N GLU A 134 2.97 -2.20 12.15
CA GLU A 134 3.18 -2.78 13.46
C GLU A 134 4.61 -3.27 13.70
N LYS A 135 5.37 -3.51 12.62
CA LYS A 135 6.74 -4.06 12.70
C LYS A 135 7.80 -3.02 13.03
N ASN A 136 7.60 -1.77 12.61
CA ASN A 136 8.58 -0.73 12.92
C ASN A 136 8.73 -0.54 14.42
N THR A 137 9.95 -0.51 14.93
CA THR A 137 10.21 -0.26 16.34
C THR A 137 10.34 1.22 16.64
N LYS A 138 10.17 1.59 17.91
CA LYS A 138 10.37 2.99 18.33
C LYS A 138 11.82 3.41 18.14
N GLU A 139 12.75 2.53 18.46
CA GLU A 139 14.19 2.73 18.36
C GLU A 139 14.61 3.03 16.91
N GLU A 140 14.11 2.25 15.94
CA GLU A 140 14.36 2.48 14.51
C GLU A 140 13.81 3.84 14.03
N MET A 141 12.63 4.22 14.50
CA MET A 141 12.03 5.52 14.15
C MET A 141 12.82 6.69 14.77
N ASP A 142 13.25 6.55 16.01
CA ASP A 142 14.07 7.56 16.71
C ASP A 142 15.43 7.76 16.03
N GLU A 143 16.07 6.66 15.61
CA GLU A 143 17.33 6.68 14.87
C GLU A 143 17.16 7.36 13.51
N LEU A 144 16.13 6.98 12.73
CA LEU A 144 15.81 7.62 11.46
C LEU A 144 15.61 9.13 11.62
N VAL A 145 14.86 9.56 12.62
CA VAL A 145 14.64 10.99 12.90
C VAL A 145 15.92 11.71 13.29
N SER A 146 16.80 11.05 14.05
CA SER A 146 18.11 11.59 14.41
C SER A 146 18.98 11.83 13.17
N LEU A 147 19.02 10.89 12.24
CA LEU A 147 19.74 11.03 10.99
C LEU A 147 19.22 12.19 10.14
N ILE A 148 17.89 12.37 10.08
CA ILE A 148 17.28 13.49 9.37
C ILE A 148 17.67 14.83 9.98
N ARG A 149 17.72 14.94 11.30
CA ARG A 149 18.19 16.16 11.99
C ARG A 149 19.64 16.51 11.65
N GLU A 150 20.50 15.52 11.52
CA GLU A 150 21.89 15.72 11.09
C GLU A 150 22.00 16.30 9.68
N VAL A 151 21.11 15.89 8.77
CA VAL A 151 21.04 16.41 7.39
C VAL A 151 20.61 17.88 7.38
N GLY A 152 19.67 18.25 8.24
CA GLY A 152 19.16 19.62 8.36
C GLY A 152 20.17 20.62 8.95
N ASN A 153 21.16 20.12 9.71
CA ASN A 153 22.19 20.95 10.36
C ASN A 153 23.45 21.13 9.50
N ARG A 154 23.50 20.53 8.31
CA ARG A 154 24.58 20.67 7.31
C ARG A 154 24.16 21.55 6.15
#